data_a9fe57f21569d0f15b65dc0a3e203880
#
_entry.id   a9fe57f21569d0f15b65dc0a3e203880
#
_cell.length_a   1.000
_cell.length_b   1.000
_cell.length_c   1.000
_cell.angle_alpha   90.00
_cell.angle_beta   90.00
_cell.angle_gamma   90.00
#
_symmetry.space_group_name_H-M   'P 1'
#
loop_
_entity.id
_entity.type
_entity.pdbx_description
1 polymer ?
#
loop_
_entity_poly.entity_id
_entity_poly.type
_entity_poly.pdbx_seq_one_letter_code
_entity_poly.pdbx_strand_id
1 'polypeptide(L)'
;NSVDNRQKYQFGFMLSGATQDNLKELLCTLLALLPKNGRKAGERDNICVTVSDFSKPVLEKLSAAVQLTGYAKENWSFISHEEAYAYYAFSQKKELYVNGAVLLDYREDGLHTHYMTIVKKSGQEMIPEESHVYSSEMICSVPQRRKTLAQAEKELIHCVQDALKDKIVSAVYLTGAGYEAENLPKELTHVLCARRKAFAGQNLFVKGAAYAALKEDTSAGHSSGRLLACRNRITTGLELNIKERGEEKRFRMVRPGTNWYEAGRSVELILEDMRTIPVILHRCDTGHEWTQEIDISAIPFRQGRMTRVAFEVRFDSDSHCVVRIEDMGFGGFVKSSGVVVEEEINLETDKIAQKEE
;
A
#
# COMPACT_ATOMS: atom_id res chain seq x y z
N ASN A 1 20.37 16.13 19.99
CA ASN A 1 20.65 16.44 18.59
C ASN A 1 19.31 16.61 17.90
N SER A 2 18.76 17.83 18.00
CA SER A 2 17.52 18.23 17.35
C SER A 2 17.82 18.53 15.89
N VAL A 3 17.55 17.60 15.00
CA VAL A 3 17.24 17.97 13.63
C VAL A 3 15.95 18.77 13.72
N ASP A 4 15.98 20.01 13.29
CA ASP A 4 14.92 20.97 13.42
C ASP A 4 13.60 20.38 12.89
N ASN A 5 12.60 20.23 13.76
CA ASN A 5 11.29 19.67 13.40
C ASN A 5 10.64 20.42 12.21
N ARG A 6 10.98 21.69 12.01
CA ARG A 6 10.48 22.50 10.87
C ARG A 6 10.92 21.97 9.52
N GLN A 7 12.12 21.37 9.39
CA GLN A 7 12.56 20.75 8.14
C GLN A 7 11.78 19.48 7.81
N LYS A 8 11.30 18.72 8.80
CA LYS A 8 10.47 17.53 8.56
C LYS A 8 9.11 17.85 7.91
N TYR A 9 8.49 18.96 8.28
CA TYR A 9 7.18 19.37 7.72
C TYR A 9 7.28 19.95 6.31
N GLN A 10 8.35 20.66 6.01
CA GLN A 10 8.64 21.11 4.65
C GLN A 10 8.91 19.96 3.68
N PHE A 11 9.22 18.78 4.19
CA PHE A 11 9.64 17.64 3.40
C PHE A 11 8.49 16.97 2.61
N GLY A 12 7.34 16.77 3.21
CA GLY A 12 6.14 16.27 2.49
C GLY A 12 5.68 17.23 1.39
N PHE A 13 5.84 18.55 1.62
CA PHE A 13 5.52 19.57 0.63
C PHE A 13 6.55 19.65 -0.50
N MET A 14 7.81 19.32 -0.24
CA MET A 14 8.89 19.35 -1.22
C MET A 14 8.88 18.17 -2.21
N LEU A 15 8.26 17.04 -1.88
CA LEU A 15 8.21 15.87 -2.78
C LEU A 15 7.50 16.17 -4.10
N SER A 16 6.45 16.97 -4.11
CA SER A 16 5.72 17.34 -5.33
C SER A 16 6.51 18.27 -6.26
N GLY A 17 7.39 19.13 -5.71
CA GLY A 17 8.23 20.07 -6.44
C GLY A 17 9.73 19.72 -6.49
N ALA A 18 10.17 18.68 -5.79
CA ALA A 18 11.57 18.31 -5.72
C ALA A 18 12.09 17.72 -7.03
N THR A 19 13.31 18.13 -7.41
CA THR A 19 14.06 17.49 -8.49
C THR A 19 14.64 16.14 -8.01
N GLN A 20 15.02 15.27 -8.95
CA GLN A 20 15.68 14.01 -8.62
C GLN A 20 16.97 14.22 -7.82
N ASP A 21 17.74 15.27 -8.14
CA ASP A 21 18.99 15.60 -7.45
C ASP A 21 18.74 16.01 -6.00
N ASN A 22 17.72 16.82 -5.74
CA ASN A 22 17.34 17.20 -4.36
C ASN A 22 16.92 15.98 -3.52
N LEU A 23 16.15 15.06 -4.13
CA LEU A 23 15.75 13.81 -3.46
C LEU A 23 16.96 12.91 -3.20
N LYS A 24 17.87 12.79 -4.16
CA LYS A 24 19.12 12.05 -3.98
C LYS A 24 19.95 12.62 -2.83
N GLU A 25 20.19 13.93 -2.82
CA GLU A 25 20.95 14.61 -1.78
C GLU A 25 20.37 14.36 -0.39
N LEU A 26 19.06 14.44 -0.28
CA LEU A 26 18.35 14.14 0.97
C LEU A 26 18.53 12.69 1.38
N LEU A 27 18.26 11.72 0.48
CA LEU A 27 18.39 10.30 0.78
C LEU A 27 19.83 9.99 1.21
N CYS A 28 20.84 10.52 0.51
CA CYS A 28 22.25 10.37 0.89
C CYS A 28 22.54 10.98 2.27
N THR A 29 21.94 12.14 2.59
CA THR A 29 22.11 12.78 3.90
C THR A 29 21.50 11.94 5.01
N LEU A 30 20.29 11.40 4.79
CA LEU A 30 19.62 10.52 5.74
C LEU A 30 20.40 9.21 5.95
N LEU A 31 20.90 8.61 4.87
CA LEU A 31 21.74 7.40 4.95
C LEU A 31 23.06 7.64 5.68
N ALA A 32 23.64 8.83 5.53
CA ALA A 32 24.87 9.20 6.27
C ALA A 32 24.67 9.30 7.79
N LEU A 33 23.41 9.48 8.25
CA LEU A 33 23.05 9.50 9.66
C LEU A 33 22.86 8.11 10.27
N LEU A 34 22.79 7.05 9.44
CA LEU A 34 22.66 5.68 9.93
C LEU A 34 23.95 5.25 10.65
N PRO A 35 23.85 4.48 11.75
CA PRO A 35 25.00 3.98 12.46
C PRO A 35 25.88 3.10 11.57
N LYS A 36 27.13 3.45 11.42
CA LYS A 36 28.12 2.63 10.68
C LYS A 36 28.61 1.50 11.60
N ASN A 37 27.85 0.43 11.71
CA ASN A 37 28.16 -0.74 12.56
C ASN A 37 29.33 -1.61 12.02
N GLY A 38 30.39 -1.00 11.47
CA GLY A 38 31.54 -1.71 10.91
C GLY A 38 31.28 -2.42 9.56
N ARG A 39 30.07 -2.29 9.00
CA ARG A 39 29.71 -2.83 7.68
C ARG A 39 29.97 -1.80 6.60
N LYS A 40 30.32 -2.27 5.40
CA LYS A 40 30.37 -1.39 4.23
C LYS A 40 28.97 -0.91 3.91
N ALA A 41 28.81 0.38 3.58
CA ALA A 41 27.53 0.93 3.13
C ALA A 41 26.99 0.07 1.99
N GLY A 42 25.72 -0.40 2.11
CA GLY A 42 25.05 -1.22 1.11
C GLY A 42 25.08 -2.74 1.34
N GLU A 43 25.81 -3.25 2.34
CA GLU A 43 25.75 -4.67 2.69
C GLU A 43 24.53 -4.96 3.58
N ARG A 44 23.41 -5.42 2.96
CA ARG A 44 22.21 -6.00 3.60
C ARG A 44 21.41 -5.10 4.55
N ASP A 45 21.43 -3.80 4.37
CA ASP A 45 20.53 -2.91 5.10
C ASP A 45 19.23 -2.76 4.30
N ASN A 46 18.13 -3.29 4.81
CA ASN A 46 16.81 -3.03 4.25
C ASN A 46 16.36 -1.63 4.64
N ILE A 47 16.04 -0.82 3.64
CA ILE A 47 15.62 0.56 3.80
C ILE A 47 14.16 0.66 3.37
N CYS A 48 13.31 1.04 4.31
CA CYS A 48 11.89 1.27 4.02
C CYS A 48 11.57 2.77 4.13
N VAL A 49 11.08 3.33 3.05
CA VAL A 49 10.63 4.73 2.99
C VAL A 49 9.11 4.77 3.07
N THR A 50 8.57 5.58 3.98
CA THR A 50 7.13 5.80 4.08
C THR A 50 6.75 7.19 3.60
N VAL A 51 5.67 7.27 2.83
CA VAL A 51 5.16 8.51 2.22
C VAL A 51 3.66 8.65 2.43
N SER A 52 3.17 9.88 2.50
CA SER A 52 1.74 10.19 2.61
C SER A 52 1.02 10.14 1.27
N ASP A 53 1.73 10.47 0.18
CA ASP A 53 1.25 10.37 -1.19
C ASP A 53 1.92 9.16 -1.85
N PHE A 54 1.15 8.08 -2.01
CA PHE A 54 1.61 6.81 -2.60
C PHE A 54 1.20 6.71 -4.07
N SER A 55 1.16 7.83 -4.77
CA SER A 55 0.85 7.90 -6.19
C SER A 55 2.03 7.46 -7.07
N LYS A 56 1.71 6.92 -8.25
CA LYS A 56 2.72 6.44 -9.23
C LYS A 56 3.81 7.49 -9.53
N PRO A 57 3.47 8.78 -9.81
CA PRO A 57 4.49 9.79 -10.09
C PRO A 57 5.47 10.01 -8.92
N VAL A 58 4.99 9.94 -7.68
CA VAL A 58 5.83 10.09 -6.47
C VAL A 58 6.76 8.89 -6.33
N LEU A 59 6.23 7.67 -6.49
CA LEU A 59 7.01 6.44 -6.38
C LEU A 59 8.07 6.32 -7.49
N GLU A 60 7.76 6.74 -8.71
CA GLU A 60 8.72 6.78 -9.82
C GLU A 60 9.86 7.76 -9.54
N LYS A 61 9.56 8.97 -9.03
CA LYS A 61 10.58 9.93 -8.62
C LYS A 61 11.48 9.39 -7.51
N LEU A 62 10.88 8.76 -6.49
CA LEU A 62 11.64 8.15 -5.39
C LEU A 62 12.51 6.99 -5.89
N SER A 63 11.96 6.10 -6.71
CA SER A 63 12.70 4.98 -7.30
C SER A 63 13.90 5.46 -8.15
N ALA A 64 13.71 6.52 -8.95
CA ALA A 64 14.78 7.13 -9.71
C ALA A 64 15.87 7.76 -8.81
N ALA A 65 15.45 8.46 -7.73
CA ALA A 65 16.39 9.03 -6.77
C ALA A 65 17.19 7.95 -6.03
N VAL A 66 16.56 6.85 -5.64
CA VAL A 66 17.21 5.69 -5.02
C VAL A 66 18.30 5.11 -5.89
N GLN A 67 18.05 4.94 -7.20
CA GLN A 67 19.05 4.43 -8.15
C GLN A 67 20.32 5.32 -8.19
N LEU A 68 20.16 6.62 -7.94
CA LEU A 68 21.28 7.57 -7.90
C LEU A 68 22.09 7.54 -6.59
N THR A 69 21.60 6.87 -5.53
CA THR A 69 22.30 6.77 -4.24
C THR A 69 23.44 5.77 -4.25
N GLY A 70 23.48 4.86 -5.23
CA GLY A 70 24.45 3.78 -5.33
C GLY A 70 24.14 2.56 -4.44
N TYR A 71 23.02 2.55 -3.73
CA TYR A 71 22.52 1.37 -3.02
C TYR A 71 21.77 0.45 -3.97
N ALA A 72 21.82 -0.86 -3.74
CA ALA A 72 21.09 -1.83 -4.53
C ALA A 72 19.58 -1.60 -4.41
N LYS A 73 18.84 -1.64 -5.53
CA LYS A 73 17.40 -1.39 -5.58
C LYS A 73 16.62 -2.38 -4.69
N GLU A 74 17.11 -3.60 -4.60
CA GLU A 74 16.50 -4.70 -3.85
C GLU A 74 16.47 -4.45 -2.33
N ASN A 75 17.29 -3.51 -1.85
CA ASN A 75 17.33 -3.14 -0.43
C ASN A 75 16.33 -2.04 -0.06
N TRP A 76 15.58 -1.53 -1.03
CA TRP A 76 14.62 -0.45 -0.82
C TRP A 76 13.21 -0.93 -1.02
N SER A 77 12.34 -0.53 -0.09
CA SER A 77 10.91 -0.66 -0.21
C SER A 77 10.20 0.67 0.06
N PHE A 78 9.02 0.82 -0.52
CA PHE A 78 8.16 1.98 -0.33
C PHE A 78 6.84 1.52 0.26
N ILE A 79 6.38 2.20 1.31
CA ILE A 79 5.08 1.95 1.92
C ILE A 79 4.33 3.26 2.16
N SER A 80 3.02 3.19 2.20
CA SER A 80 2.20 4.34 2.58
C SER A 80 2.23 4.61 4.09
N HIS A 81 1.74 5.78 4.52
CA HIS A 81 1.57 6.09 5.94
C HIS A 81 0.59 5.12 6.61
N GLU A 82 -0.46 4.69 5.90
CA GLU A 82 -1.45 3.71 6.38
C GLU A 82 -0.80 2.34 6.63
N GLU A 83 0.04 1.89 5.70
CA GLU A 83 0.82 0.66 5.88
C GLU A 83 1.81 0.77 7.03
N ALA A 84 2.54 1.88 7.12
CA ALA A 84 3.46 2.14 8.22
C ALA A 84 2.72 2.13 9.58
N TYR A 85 1.52 2.71 9.64
CA TYR A 85 0.67 2.63 10.82
C TYR A 85 0.30 1.19 11.17
N ALA A 86 -0.14 0.40 10.19
CA ALA A 86 -0.47 -1.00 10.41
C ALA A 86 0.74 -1.78 10.96
N TYR A 87 1.92 -1.64 10.35
CA TYR A 87 3.14 -2.27 10.84
C TYR A 87 3.47 -1.84 12.26
N TYR A 88 3.31 -0.57 12.59
CA TYR A 88 3.52 -0.08 13.95
C TYR A 88 2.52 -0.68 14.93
N ALA A 89 1.22 -0.50 14.69
CA ALA A 89 0.14 -0.87 15.62
C ALA A 89 0.11 -2.38 15.93
N PHE A 90 0.23 -3.21 14.90
CA PHE A 90 0.17 -4.67 15.04
C PHE A 90 1.51 -5.33 15.39
N SER A 91 2.58 -4.55 15.54
CA SER A 91 3.83 -4.99 16.16
C SER A 91 3.90 -4.71 17.66
N GLN A 92 2.91 -4.01 18.22
CA GLN A 92 2.81 -3.75 19.66
C GLN A 92 2.30 -4.99 20.41
N LYS A 93 2.19 -4.87 21.74
CA LYS A 93 1.58 -5.92 22.57
C LYS A 93 0.13 -6.15 22.18
N LYS A 94 -0.31 -7.41 22.16
CA LYS A 94 -1.64 -7.84 21.71
C LYS A 94 -2.78 -7.06 22.38
N GLU A 95 -2.62 -6.69 23.64
CA GLU A 95 -3.62 -5.90 24.39
C GLU A 95 -3.93 -4.52 23.78
N LEU A 96 -3.03 -3.98 22.92
CA LEU A 96 -3.17 -2.67 22.27
C LEU A 96 -3.92 -2.74 20.94
N TYR A 97 -4.18 -3.93 20.41
CA TYR A 97 -4.87 -4.06 19.13
C TYR A 97 -5.94 -5.18 19.08
N VAL A 98 -6.16 -5.90 20.20
CA VAL A 98 -7.06 -7.05 20.21
C VAL A 98 -8.49 -6.71 19.77
N ASN A 99 -8.97 -5.50 20.08
CA ASN A 99 -10.28 -4.99 19.68
C ASN A 99 -10.18 -3.92 18.58
N GLY A 100 -9.02 -3.81 17.94
CA GLY A 100 -8.74 -2.78 16.95
C GLY A 100 -7.94 -1.60 17.48
N ALA A 101 -7.38 -0.84 16.57
CA ALA A 101 -6.58 0.36 16.81
C ALA A 101 -7.02 1.48 15.88
N VAL A 102 -7.00 2.72 16.36
CA VAL A 102 -7.33 3.91 15.57
C VAL A 102 -6.13 4.83 15.52
N LEU A 103 -5.80 5.30 14.32
CA LEU A 103 -4.91 6.44 14.09
C LEU A 103 -5.75 7.68 13.86
N LEU A 104 -5.39 8.74 14.53
CA LEU A 104 -5.89 10.11 14.34
C LEU A 104 -4.71 10.96 13.88
N ASP A 105 -4.59 11.20 12.58
CA ASP A 105 -3.52 11.99 11.98
C ASP A 105 -4.07 13.37 11.62
N TYR A 106 -3.73 14.37 12.43
CA TYR A 106 -4.23 15.74 12.25
C TYR A 106 -3.25 16.57 11.41
N ARG A 107 -3.57 16.69 10.15
CA ARG A 107 -2.77 17.40 9.13
C ARG A 107 -3.34 18.80 8.85
N GLU A 108 -2.69 19.56 7.95
CA GLU A 108 -3.15 20.87 7.50
C GLU A 108 -4.48 20.81 6.74
N ASP A 109 -4.72 19.73 6.01
CA ASP A 109 -5.93 19.49 5.23
C ASP A 109 -7.10 18.91 6.05
N GLY A 110 -6.85 18.51 7.31
CA GLY A 110 -7.87 18.00 8.21
C GLY A 110 -7.42 16.86 9.11
N LEU A 111 -8.40 16.18 9.72
CA LEU A 111 -8.18 14.99 10.53
C LEU A 111 -8.40 13.73 9.69
N HIS A 112 -7.33 13.02 9.44
CA HIS A 112 -7.34 11.70 8.80
C HIS A 112 -7.47 10.62 9.86
N THR A 113 -8.45 9.75 9.73
CA THR A 113 -8.72 8.68 10.69
C THR A 113 -8.59 7.33 10.02
N HIS A 114 -7.90 6.41 10.67
CA HIS A 114 -7.67 5.06 10.15
C HIS A 114 -7.98 4.05 11.26
N TYR A 115 -9.07 3.32 11.12
CA TYR A 115 -9.42 2.22 12.00
C TYR A 115 -8.98 0.91 11.36
N MET A 116 -8.24 0.12 12.11
CA MET A 116 -7.78 -1.20 11.70
C MET A 116 -8.05 -2.23 12.81
N THR A 117 -8.47 -3.40 12.40
CA THR A 117 -8.73 -4.52 13.30
C THR A 117 -8.31 -5.83 12.66
N ILE A 118 -8.16 -6.90 13.45
CA ILE A 118 -7.90 -8.23 12.90
C ILE A 118 -9.22 -8.95 12.71
N VAL A 119 -9.51 -9.34 11.49
CA VAL A 119 -10.63 -10.20 11.14
C VAL A 119 -10.13 -11.54 10.59
N LYS A 120 -10.88 -12.60 10.85
CA LYS A 120 -10.58 -13.91 10.29
C LYS A 120 -11.65 -14.27 9.26
N LYS A 121 -11.22 -14.42 7.99
CA LYS A 121 -12.09 -14.83 6.88
C LYS A 121 -11.47 -16.03 6.16
N SER A 122 -12.25 -17.03 5.85
CA SER A 122 -11.81 -18.24 5.11
C SER A 122 -10.51 -18.86 5.67
N GLY A 123 -10.31 -18.82 6.99
CA GLY A 123 -9.12 -19.34 7.64
C GLY A 123 -7.90 -18.41 7.66
N GLN A 124 -7.94 -17.29 6.91
CA GLN A 124 -6.89 -16.27 6.85
C GLN A 124 -7.16 -15.13 7.82
N GLU A 125 -6.17 -14.71 8.61
CA GLU A 125 -6.24 -13.46 9.35
C GLU A 125 -5.92 -12.29 8.43
N MET A 126 -6.76 -11.25 8.48
CA MET A 126 -6.63 -10.05 7.68
C MET A 126 -6.70 -8.82 8.56
N ILE A 127 -6.06 -7.74 8.12
CA ILE A 127 -6.13 -6.42 8.74
C ILE A 127 -6.75 -5.46 7.71
N PRO A 128 -8.10 -5.37 7.65
CA PRO A 128 -8.79 -4.36 6.86
C PRO A 128 -8.63 -2.98 7.48
N GLU A 129 -8.73 -1.97 6.65
CA GLU A 129 -8.72 -0.55 7.02
C GLU A 129 -10.06 0.09 6.70
N GLU A 130 -10.56 0.89 7.63
CA GLU A 130 -11.62 1.87 7.40
C GLU A 130 -11.02 3.26 7.61
N SER A 131 -11.02 4.09 6.58
CA SER A 131 -10.48 5.45 6.64
C SER A 131 -11.56 6.50 6.39
N HIS A 132 -11.41 7.64 7.07
CA HIS A 132 -12.26 8.81 6.85
C HIS A 132 -11.44 10.08 7.00
N VAL A 133 -11.81 11.13 6.25
CA VAL A 133 -11.16 12.44 6.32
C VAL A 133 -12.19 13.51 6.70
N TYR A 134 -11.98 14.12 7.86
CA TYR A 134 -12.70 15.32 8.26
C TYR A 134 -11.91 16.54 7.78
N SER A 135 -12.45 17.26 6.79
CA SER A 135 -11.74 18.34 6.14
C SER A 135 -11.40 19.49 7.11
N SER A 136 -10.37 20.27 6.79
CA SER A 136 -9.98 21.45 7.56
C SER A 136 -11.07 22.54 7.64
N GLU A 137 -12.08 22.46 6.76
CA GLU A 137 -13.26 23.35 6.84
C GLU A 137 -14.16 22.95 8.00
N MET A 138 -14.23 21.66 8.33
CA MET A 138 -14.97 21.13 9.49
C MET A 138 -14.19 21.34 10.79
N ILE A 139 -12.86 21.20 10.73
CA ILE A 139 -11.97 21.35 11.88
C ILE A 139 -11.10 22.57 11.65
N CYS A 140 -11.36 23.66 12.33
CA CYS A 140 -10.50 24.84 12.20
C CYS A 140 -9.10 24.56 12.71
N SER A 141 -8.12 24.55 11.80
CA SER A 141 -6.73 24.73 12.16
C SER A 141 -6.51 26.16 12.65
N VAL A 142 -5.88 26.28 13.81
CA VAL A 142 -5.78 27.48 14.63
C VAL A 142 -5.23 28.74 13.95
N PRO A 143 -4.33 28.73 12.98
CA PRO A 143 -3.78 30.00 12.46
C PRO A 143 -4.61 30.69 11.38
N GLN A 144 -5.59 30.04 10.77
CA GLN A 144 -6.11 30.56 9.50
C GLN A 144 -7.53 31.10 9.51
N ARG A 145 -8.34 30.97 10.59
CA ARG A 145 -9.75 31.36 10.53
C ARG A 145 -10.34 31.98 11.81
N ARG A 146 -11.38 32.74 11.59
CA ARG A 146 -12.21 33.54 12.46
C ARG A 146 -12.96 32.84 13.60
N LYS A 147 -12.66 31.55 13.87
CA LYS A 147 -13.26 30.80 14.97
C LYS A 147 -12.39 30.91 16.22
N THR A 148 -13.02 30.93 17.37
CA THR A 148 -12.30 30.92 18.65
C THR A 148 -11.66 29.55 18.86
N LEU A 149 -10.54 29.47 19.58
CA LEU A 149 -9.87 28.24 19.96
C LEU A 149 -10.85 27.22 20.55
N ALA A 150 -11.76 27.67 21.40
CA ALA A 150 -12.79 26.80 22.02
C ALA A 150 -13.78 26.18 21.02
N GLN A 151 -14.07 26.87 19.90
CA GLN A 151 -14.91 26.27 18.85
C GLN A 151 -14.15 25.21 18.05
N ALA A 152 -12.87 25.46 17.70
CA ALA A 152 -12.03 24.48 17.02
C ALA A 152 -11.83 23.21 17.86
N GLU A 153 -11.66 23.36 19.17
CA GLU A 153 -11.58 22.22 20.09
C GLU A 153 -12.86 21.40 20.10
N LYS A 154 -14.03 22.04 20.17
CA LYS A 154 -15.33 21.33 20.16
C LYS A 154 -15.55 20.57 18.85
N GLU A 155 -15.21 21.16 17.72
CA GLU A 155 -15.33 20.50 16.42
C GLU A 155 -14.37 19.30 16.31
N LEU A 156 -13.13 19.44 16.75
CA LEU A 156 -12.17 18.34 16.81
C LEU A 156 -12.68 17.21 17.70
N ILE A 157 -13.21 17.53 18.89
CA ILE A 157 -13.79 16.54 19.81
C ILE A 157 -14.95 15.82 19.14
N HIS A 158 -15.83 16.55 18.45
CA HIS A 158 -16.97 15.95 17.73
C HIS A 158 -16.49 14.98 16.63
N CYS A 159 -15.52 15.36 15.80
CA CYS A 159 -14.96 14.49 14.76
C CYS A 159 -14.28 13.26 15.37
N VAL A 160 -13.58 13.40 16.48
CA VAL A 160 -12.95 12.25 17.18
C VAL A 160 -14.03 11.32 17.78
N GLN A 161 -15.10 11.87 18.35
CA GLN A 161 -16.22 11.07 18.85
C GLN A 161 -16.91 10.29 17.73
N ASP A 162 -17.13 10.95 16.58
CA ASP A 162 -17.72 10.30 15.41
C ASP A 162 -16.82 9.19 14.87
N ALA A 163 -15.52 9.46 14.72
CA ALA A 163 -14.53 8.46 14.28
C ALA A 163 -14.47 7.21 15.19
N LEU A 164 -14.76 7.36 16.48
CA LEU A 164 -14.74 6.28 17.48
C LEU A 164 -16.12 5.67 17.74
N LYS A 165 -17.17 6.23 17.15
CA LYS A 165 -18.54 5.76 17.32
C LYS A 165 -18.70 4.34 16.81
N ASP A 166 -19.43 3.53 17.57
CA ASP A 166 -19.77 2.12 17.26
C ASP A 166 -18.54 1.20 17.05
N LYS A 167 -17.33 1.66 17.44
CA LYS A 167 -16.08 0.90 17.34
C LYS A 167 -15.57 0.52 18.72
N ILE A 168 -15.22 -0.75 18.88
CA ILE A 168 -14.50 -1.23 20.07
C ILE A 168 -13.01 -1.08 19.76
N VAL A 169 -12.31 -0.21 20.50
CA VAL A 169 -10.94 0.19 20.25
C VAL A 169 -10.07 -0.04 21.47
N SER A 170 -8.99 -0.78 21.32
CA SER A 170 -8.00 -1.02 22.39
C SER A 170 -7.03 0.13 22.57
N ALA A 171 -6.60 0.74 21.46
CA ALA A 171 -5.68 1.89 21.51
C ALA A 171 -6.01 2.92 20.42
N VAL A 172 -5.74 4.19 20.77
CA VAL A 172 -5.80 5.33 19.86
C VAL A 172 -4.40 5.94 19.77
N TYR A 173 -3.95 6.19 18.56
CA TYR A 173 -2.66 6.83 18.26
C TYR A 173 -2.90 8.20 17.65
N LEU A 174 -2.24 9.21 18.19
CA LEU A 174 -2.33 10.58 17.72
C LEU A 174 -1.01 10.99 17.08
N THR A 175 -1.09 11.55 15.88
CA THR A 175 0.06 12.12 15.17
C THR A 175 -0.37 13.33 14.34
N GLY A 176 0.58 14.01 13.73
CA GLY A 176 0.32 15.16 12.88
C GLY A 176 0.58 16.49 13.57
N ALA A 177 0.76 17.53 12.74
CA ALA A 177 1.14 18.87 13.19
C ALA A 177 0.04 19.59 13.99
N GLY A 178 -1.21 19.14 13.84
CA GLY A 178 -2.36 19.73 14.55
C GLY A 178 -2.42 19.40 16.04
N TYR A 179 -1.62 18.40 16.50
CA TYR A 179 -1.55 18.05 17.91
C TYR A 179 -0.31 18.61 18.57
N GLU A 180 -0.49 19.52 19.52
CA GLU A 180 0.53 19.88 20.48
C GLU A 180 0.44 18.91 21.67
N ALA A 181 1.32 17.90 21.71
CA ALA A 181 1.24 16.80 22.69
C ALA A 181 1.27 17.28 24.16
N GLU A 182 1.90 18.43 24.42
CA GLU A 182 2.00 19.04 25.77
C GLU A 182 0.72 19.80 26.18
N ASN A 183 -0.14 20.16 25.23
CA ASN A 183 -1.29 21.03 25.44
C ASN A 183 -2.61 20.44 24.89
N LEU A 184 -2.78 19.12 24.94
CA LEU A 184 -4.05 18.53 24.55
C LEU A 184 -5.20 19.00 25.45
N PRO A 185 -6.35 19.43 24.89
CA PRO A 185 -7.52 19.81 25.67
C PRO A 185 -7.94 18.71 26.63
N LYS A 186 -8.30 19.07 27.88
CA LYS A 186 -8.72 18.08 28.90
C LYS A 186 -9.92 17.26 28.44
N GLU A 187 -10.86 17.89 27.77
CA GLU A 187 -12.06 17.24 27.24
C GLU A 187 -11.71 16.22 26.16
N LEU A 188 -10.82 16.56 25.23
CA LEU A 188 -10.30 15.65 24.22
C LEU A 188 -9.58 14.46 24.86
N THR A 189 -8.71 14.73 25.85
CA THR A 189 -8.01 13.68 26.59
C THR A 189 -8.98 12.71 27.25
N HIS A 190 -10.06 13.22 27.83
CA HIS A 190 -11.10 12.38 28.44
C HIS A 190 -11.78 11.46 27.42
N VAL A 191 -12.13 12.00 26.25
CA VAL A 191 -12.73 11.21 25.15
C VAL A 191 -11.75 10.14 24.64
N LEU A 192 -10.50 10.50 24.43
CA LEU A 192 -9.47 9.59 23.92
C LEU A 192 -9.17 8.43 24.89
N CYS A 193 -9.10 8.72 26.19
CA CYS A 193 -8.76 7.73 27.23
C CYS A 193 -9.95 6.93 27.75
N ALA A 194 -11.18 7.18 27.27
CA ALA A 194 -12.38 6.48 27.71
C ALA A 194 -12.32 5.00 27.34
N ARG A 195 -11.99 4.14 28.31
CA ARG A 195 -11.90 2.67 28.20
C ARG A 195 -10.86 2.14 27.21
N ARG A 196 -9.86 2.96 26.83
CA ARG A 196 -8.80 2.60 25.88
C ARG A 196 -7.50 3.30 26.24
N LYS A 197 -6.39 2.88 25.63
CA LYS A 197 -5.11 3.55 25.79
C LYS A 197 -4.91 4.57 24.69
N ALA A 198 -4.44 5.77 25.01
CA ALA A 198 -4.12 6.82 24.04
C ALA A 198 -2.62 7.10 24.04
N PHE A 199 -2.06 7.25 22.85
CA PHE A 199 -0.64 7.52 22.63
C PHE A 199 -0.49 8.69 21.66
N ALA A 200 0.35 9.66 22.00
CA ALA A 200 0.68 10.77 21.10
C ALA A 200 2.15 10.70 20.71
N GLY A 201 2.45 10.92 19.45
CA GLY A 201 3.83 10.94 18.97
C GLY A 201 3.98 11.21 17.50
N GLN A 202 5.09 11.85 17.12
CA GLN A 202 5.36 12.29 15.74
C GLN A 202 6.23 11.30 14.94
N ASN A 203 6.68 10.21 15.53
CA ASN A 203 7.59 9.25 14.89
C ASN A 203 6.94 7.88 14.60
N LEU A 204 5.62 7.82 14.62
CA LEU A 204 4.86 6.59 14.43
C LEU A 204 5.15 5.95 13.06
N PHE A 205 5.06 6.74 11.99
CA PHE A 205 5.29 6.26 10.62
C PHE A 205 6.71 5.77 10.40
N VAL A 206 7.72 6.49 10.94
CA VAL A 206 9.13 6.07 10.84
C VAL A 206 9.38 4.75 11.57
N LYS A 207 8.78 4.57 12.75
CA LYS A 207 8.85 3.28 13.48
C LYS A 207 8.15 2.18 12.73
N GLY A 208 6.98 2.46 12.12
CA GLY A 208 6.26 1.51 11.28
C GLY A 208 7.07 1.06 10.08
N ALA A 209 7.70 2.00 9.38
CA ALA A 209 8.61 1.69 8.27
C ALA A 209 9.81 0.83 8.72
N ALA A 210 10.37 1.09 9.90
CA ALA A 210 11.42 0.24 10.45
C ALA A 210 10.93 -1.19 10.75
N TYR A 211 9.71 -1.35 11.26
CA TYR A 211 9.10 -2.68 11.43
C TYR A 211 8.84 -3.38 10.08
N ALA A 212 8.46 -2.65 9.05
CA ALA A 212 8.30 -3.19 7.70
C ALA A 212 9.64 -3.72 7.16
N ALA A 213 10.70 -2.92 7.23
CA ALA A 213 12.05 -3.29 6.79
C ALA A 213 12.58 -4.56 7.48
N LEU A 214 12.30 -4.74 8.79
CA LEU A 214 12.68 -5.94 9.53
C LEU A 214 11.95 -7.20 9.08
N LYS A 215 10.73 -7.07 8.52
CA LYS A 215 9.89 -8.21 8.11
C LYS A 215 10.18 -8.70 6.71
N GLU A 216 10.71 -7.86 5.84
CA GLU A 216 11.14 -8.24 4.50
C GLU A 216 12.31 -9.22 4.49
N ASP A 217 13.11 -9.26 5.56
CA ASP A 217 14.18 -10.25 5.75
C ASP A 217 13.68 -11.70 5.93
N THR A 218 12.40 -11.88 6.21
CA THR A 218 11.77 -13.20 6.18
C THR A 218 11.10 -13.39 4.82
N SER A 219 11.73 -14.17 3.93
CA SER A 219 11.43 -14.48 2.53
C SER A 219 10.00 -14.99 2.20
N ALA A 220 9.04 -14.62 3.01
CA ALA A 220 7.62 -14.87 2.81
C ALA A 220 6.85 -13.64 3.27
N GLY A 221 6.60 -12.67 2.41
CA GLY A 221 5.82 -11.43 2.58
C GLY A 221 4.60 -11.41 3.54
N HIS A 222 4.69 -12.09 4.66
CA HIS A 222 3.66 -12.24 5.67
C HIS A 222 4.23 -11.99 7.04
N SER A 223 4.10 -10.77 7.54
CA SER A 223 4.27 -10.53 8.95
C SER A 223 3.24 -11.37 9.73
N SER A 224 3.69 -12.38 10.44
CA SER A 224 2.87 -13.22 11.32
C SER A 224 1.67 -13.97 10.67
N GLY A 225 1.70 -14.24 9.36
CA GLY A 225 0.59 -14.93 8.67
C GLY A 225 -0.66 -14.07 8.43
N ARG A 226 -0.62 -12.77 8.74
CA ARG A 226 -1.74 -11.85 8.56
C ARG A 226 -1.61 -11.10 7.25
N LEU A 227 -2.70 -11.04 6.50
CA LEU A 227 -2.78 -10.30 5.25
C LEU A 227 -3.15 -8.83 5.56
N LEU A 228 -2.33 -7.90 5.13
CA LEU A 228 -2.63 -6.48 5.22
C LEU A 228 -3.54 -6.08 4.05
N ALA A 229 -4.75 -5.65 4.36
CA ALA A 229 -5.79 -5.26 3.40
C ALA A 229 -6.17 -3.78 3.62
N CYS A 230 -5.15 -2.92 3.70
CA CYS A 230 -5.29 -1.48 3.75
C CYS A 230 -5.12 -0.87 2.34
N ARG A 231 -5.40 0.41 2.23
CA ARG A 231 -5.17 1.19 1.01
C ARG A 231 -3.76 0.96 0.47
N ASN A 232 -3.62 0.93 -0.85
CA ASN A 232 -2.40 0.62 -1.61
C ASN A 232 -1.97 -0.87 -1.58
N ARG A 233 -2.76 -1.76 -0.97
CA ARG A 233 -2.57 -3.22 -1.05
C ARG A 233 -3.65 -3.86 -1.91
N ILE A 234 -3.24 -4.68 -2.85
CA ILE A 234 -4.17 -5.42 -3.72
C ILE A 234 -4.93 -6.43 -2.87
N THR A 235 -6.25 -6.35 -2.87
CA THR A 235 -7.13 -7.31 -2.18
C THR A 235 -7.59 -8.44 -3.08
N THR A 236 -7.46 -8.28 -4.41
CA THR A 236 -7.88 -9.25 -5.42
C THR A 236 -6.66 -9.94 -6.02
N GLY A 237 -6.49 -11.23 -5.76
CA GLY A 237 -5.48 -12.07 -6.41
C GLY A 237 -5.83 -12.34 -7.86
N LEU A 238 -4.80 -12.58 -8.69
CA LEU A 238 -4.95 -12.91 -10.10
C LEU A 238 -4.24 -14.23 -10.40
N GLU A 239 -4.95 -15.19 -10.97
CA GLU A 239 -4.48 -16.54 -11.25
C GLU A 239 -4.79 -16.95 -12.69
N LEU A 240 -3.98 -17.84 -13.24
CA LEU A 240 -4.16 -18.46 -14.54
C LEU A 240 -4.24 -19.98 -14.37
N ASN A 241 -5.09 -20.64 -15.13
CA ASN A 241 -5.01 -22.09 -15.28
C ASN A 241 -3.92 -22.40 -16.29
N ILE A 242 -2.89 -23.08 -15.85
CA ILE A 242 -1.77 -23.51 -16.69
C ILE A 242 -1.61 -25.04 -16.63
N LYS A 243 -0.99 -25.58 -17.68
CA LYS A 243 -0.58 -26.97 -17.73
C LYS A 243 0.94 -27.05 -17.62
N GLU A 244 1.43 -27.58 -16.53
CA GLU A 244 2.86 -27.77 -16.32
C GLU A 244 3.17 -29.25 -16.23
N ARG A 245 4.06 -29.75 -17.12
CA ARG A 245 4.44 -31.16 -17.22
C ARG A 245 3.26 -32.12 -17.38
N GLY A 246 2.17 -31.67 -18.01
CA GLY A 246 0.95 -32.43 -18.23
C GLY A 246 -0.09 -32.35 -17.13
N GLU A 247 0.20 -31.71 -16.02
CA GLU A 247 -0.73 -31.50 -14.92
C GLU A 247 -1.33 -30.09 -14.96
N GLU A 248 -2.64 -29.98 -14.76
CA GLU A 248 -3.34 -28.72 -14.65
C GLU A 248 -3.15 -28.14 -13.25
N LYS A 249 -2.79 -26.87 -13.18
CA LYS A 249 -2.65 -26.16 -11.91
C LYS A 249 -3.01 -24.69 -12.03
N ARG A 250 -3.44 -24.10 -10.92
CA ARG A 250 -3.57 -22.66 -10.81
C ARG A 250 -2.21 -22.02 -10.60
N PHE A 251 -1.85 -21.14 -11.51
CA PHE A 251 -0.63 -20.35 -11.43
C PHE A 251 -0.97 -18.96 -10.95
N ARG A 252 -0.43 -18.61 -9.81
CA ARG A 252 -0.68 -17.34 -9.17
C ARG A 252 0.21 -16.25 -9.75
N MET A 253 -0.39 -15.34 -10.51
CA MET A 253 0.27 -14.15 -11.04
C MET A 253 0.46 -13.09 -9.94
N VAL A 254 -0.59 -12.81 -9.17
CA VAL A 254 -0.58 -11.79 -8.12
C VAL A 254 -1.21 -12.35 -6.85
N ARG A 255 -0.59 -12.06 -5.71
CA ARG A 255 -1.09 -12.46 -4.39
C ARG A 255 -1.83 -11.30 -3.74
N PRO A 256 -3.01 -11.53 -3.13
CA PRO A 256 -3.61 -10.53 -2.25
C PRO A 256 -2.63 -10.10 -1.15
N GLY A 257 -2.72 -8.85 -0.71
CA GLY A 257 -1.82 -8.25 0.27
C GLY A 257 -0.50 -7.75 -0.31
N THR A 258 -0.24 -7.92 -1.61
CA THR A 258 0.93 -7.32 -2.28
C THR A 258 0.70 -5.83 -2.50
N ASN A 259 1.73 -5.03 -2.31
CA ASN A 259 1.71 -3.62 -2.68
C ASN A 259 1.55 -3.50 -4.20
N TRP A 260 0.60 -2.67 -4.67
CA TRP A 260 0.29 -2.58 -6.09
C TRP A 260 1.50 -2.16 -6.95
N TYR A 261 2.37 -1.31 -6.42
CA TYR A 261 3.56 -0.83 -7.12
C TYR A 261 4.60 -1.93 -7.41
N GLU A 262 4.62 -2.98 -6.60
CA GLU A 262 5.54 -4.13 -6.70
C GLU A 262 4.88 -5.37 -7.31
N ALA A 263 3.58 -5.33 -7.55
CA ALA A 263 2.80 -6.49 -7.93
C ALA A 263 2.95 -6.90 -9.41
N GLY A 264 3.57 -6.06 -10.24
CA GLY A 264 3.76 -6.35 -11.66
C GLY A 264 4.54 -7.64 -11.90
N ARG A 265 4.04 -8.47 -12.81
CA ARG A 265 4.67 -9.75 -13.15
C ARG A 265 4.49 -10.08 -14.62
N SER A 266 5.52 -10.69 -15.21
CA SER A 266 5.48 -11.20 -16.58
C SER A 266 5.85 -12.69 -16.59
N VAL A 267 5.17 -13.47 -17.44
CA VAL A 267 5.45 -14.89 -17.68
C VAL A 267 5.29 -15.19 -19.16
N GLU A 268 6.06 -16.15 -19.66
CA GLU A 268 5.87 -16.67 -21.00
C GLU A 268 4.96 -17.89 -20.97
N LEU A 269 3.97 -17.91 -21.85
CA LEU A 269 3.00 -18.99 -22.00
C LEU A 269 3.03 -19.54 -23.41
N ILE A 270 2.83 -20.85 -23.55
CA ILE A 270 2.54 -21.49 -24.83
C ILE A 270 1.04 -21.76 -24.86
N LEU A 271 0.37 -21.18 -25.84
CA LEU A 271 -1.07 -21.33 -25.98
C LEU A 271 -1.42 -22.61 -26.72
N GLU A 272 -2.42 -23.31 -26.21
CA GLU A 272 -3.15 -24.33 -26.97
C GLU A 272 -4.16 -23.64 -27.90
N ASP A 273 -4.99 -24.37 -28.62
CA ASP A 273 -5.98 -23.79 -29.55
C ASP A 273 -7.08 -23.06 -28.76
N MET A 274 -6.84 -21.78 -28.48
CA MET A 274 -7.76 -20.91 -27.71
C MET A 274 -7.81 -19.51 -28.31
N ARG A 275 -8.97 -18.87 -28.17
CA ARG A 275 -9.25 -17.49 -28.62
C ARG A 275 -9.32 -16.51 -27.47
N THR A 276 -9.45 -17.01 -26.26
CA THR A 276 -9.50 -16.20 -25.04
C THR A 276 -8.56 -16.80 -24.00
N ILE A 277 -8.05 -15.97 -23.12
CA ILE A 277 -7.31 -16.41 -21.91
C ILE A 277 -8.19 -16.10 -20.71
N PRO A 278 -8.66 -17.13 -19.97
CA PRO A 278 -9.41 -16.94 -18.73
C PRO A 278 -8.46 -16.50 -17.62
N VAL A 279 -8.71 -15.33 -17.06
CA VAL A 279 -8.04 -14.79 -15.87
C VAL A 279 -8.96 -14.95 -14.69
N ILE A 280 -8.52 -15.72 -13.69
CA ILE A 280 -9.28 -15.95 -12.47
C ILE A 280 -8.92 -14.89 -11.45
N LEU A 281 -9.94 -14.21 -10.95
CA LEU A 281 -9.83 -13.14 -9.97
C LEU A 281 -10.47 -13.61 -8.67
N HIS A 282 -9.76 -13.44 -7.55
CA HIS A 282 -10.21 -13.90 -6.24
C HIS A 282 -10.02 -12.81 -5.19
N ARG A 283 -11.12 -12.29 -4.63
CA ARG A 283 -11.08 -11.29 -3.54
C ARG A 283 -10.88 -11.96 -2.20
N CYS A 284 -9.84 -11.54 -1.50
CA CYS A 284 -9.52 -12.10 -0.19
C CYS A 284 -10.46 -11.62 0.94
N ASP A 285 -11.05 -10.44 0.80
CA ASP A 285 -11.94 -9.83 1.78
C ASP A 285 -13.35 -10.40 1.77
N THR A 286 -13.87 -10.79 0.60
CA THR A 286 -15.20 -11.39 0.44
C THR A 286 -15.15 -12.88 0.18
N GLY A 287 -14.03 -13.41 -0.33
CA GLY A 287 -13.91 -14.79 -0.82
C GLY A 287 -14.57 -14.99 -2.20
N HIS A 288 -15.02 -13.91 -2.84
CA HIS A 288 -15.63 -13.97 -4.16
C HIS A 288 -14.60 -14.28 -5.23
N GLU A 289 -14.95 -15.20 -6.14
CA GLU A 289 -14.12 -15.59 -7.26
C GLU A 289 -14.91 -15.39 -8.56
N TRP A 290 -14.30 -14.79 -9.57
CA TRP A 290 -14.89 -14.64 -10.91
C TRP A 290 -13.80 -14.80 -11.97
N THR A 291 -14.21 -14.99 -13.21
CA THR A 291 -13.31 -15.14 -14.34
C THR A 291 -13.56 -14.03 -15.35
N GLN A 292 -12.49 -13.37 -15.80
CA GLN A 292 -12.52 -12.45 -16.93
C GLN A 292 -11.83 -13.09 -18.13
N GLU A 293 -12.54 -13.20 -19.25
CA GLU A 293 -12.02 -13.69 -20.52
C GLU A 293 -11.33 -12.54 -21.27
N ILE A 294 -10.07 -12.73 -21.63
CA ILE A 294 -9.31 -11.77 -22.45
C ILE A 294 -9.28 -12.29 -23.87
N ASP A 295 -9.86 -11.55 -24.82
CA ASP A 295 -9.86 -11.91 -26.24
C ASP A 295 -8.47 -11.71 -26.85
N ILE A 296 -7.90 -12.80 -27.33
CA ILE A 296 -6.61 -12.84 -28.01
C ILE A 296 -6.71 -13.20 -29.49
N SER A 297 -7.90 -13.07 -30.09
CA SER A 297 -8.16 -13.45 -31.49
C SER A 297 -7.27 -12.70 -32.49
N ALA A 298 -6.75 -11.53 -32.12
CA ALA A 298 -5.80 -10.76 -32.92
C ALA A 298 -4.41 -11.43 -33.03
N ILE A 299 -4.04 -12.28 -32.06
CA ILE A 299 -2.76 -13.00 -32.07
C ILE A 299 -2.86 -14.18 -33.05
N PRO A 300 -1.95 -14.30 -34.04
CA PRO A 300 -1.97 -15.38 -34.99
C PRO A 300 -1.81 -16.74 -34.32
N PHE A 301 -2.84 -17.60 -34.41
CA PHE A 301 -2.75 -18.95 -33.92
C PHE A 301 -1.80 -19.79 -34.82
N ARG A 302 -0.97 -20.62 -34.19
CA ARG A 302 -0.02 -21.52 -34.84
C ARG A 302 -0.20 -22.94 -34.33
N GLN A 303 -0.40 -23.87 -35.23
CA GLN A 303 -0.54 -25.29 -34.88
C GLN A 303 0.71 -25.84 -34.19
N GLY A 304 0.55 -26.96 -33.48
CA GLY A 304 1.68 -27.69 -32.86
C GLY A 304 2.28 -26.98 -31.65
N ARG A 305 1.50 -26.18 -30.90
CA ARG A 305 1.96 -25.45 -29.72
C ARG A 305 3.06 -24.40 -29.99
N MET A 306 3.01 -23.81 -31.18
CA MET A 306 3.98 -22.80 -31.59
C MET A 306 3.50 -21.35 -31.37
N THR A 307 2.38 -21.15 -30.71
CA THR A 307 1.89 -19.84 -30.29
C THR A 307 2.41 -19.55 -28.89
N ARG A 308 3.48 -18.76 -28.80
CA ARG A 308 4.11 -18.35 -27.55
C ARG A 308 3.84 -16.86 -27.31
N VAL A 309 3.38 -16.52 -26.12
CA VAL A 309 3.07 -15.15 -25.73
C VAL A 309 3.78 -14.76 -24.44
N ALA A 310 4.11 -13.49 -24.29
CA ALA A 310 4.42 -12.89 -23.02
C ALA A 310 3.10 -12.38 -22.42
N PHE A 311 2.75 -12.87 -21.24
CA PHE A 311 1.60 -12.43 -20.46
C PHE A 311 2.12 -11.58 -19.31
N GLU A 312 1.80 -10.30 -19.31
CA GLU A 312 2.27 -9.33 -18.33
C GLU A 312 1.09 -8.66 -17.64
N VAL A 313 1.20 -8.51 -16.32
CA VAL A 313 0.24 -7.74 -15.50
C VAL A 313 0.98 -6.55 -14.92
N ARG A 314 0.43 -5.36 -15.09
CA ARG A 314 0.90 -4.10 -14.50
C ARG A 314 -0.22 -3.44 -13.73
N PHE A 315 0.11 -2.77 -12.65
CA PHE A 315 -0.85 -2.08 -11.82
C PHE A 315 -0.64 -0.56 -11.91
N ASP A 316 -1.74 0.17 -11.91
CA ASP A 316 -1.76 1.63 -11.80
C ASP A 316 -2.29 2.08 -10.44
N SER A 317 -3.01 1.20 -9.75
CA SER A 317 -3.49 1.37 -8.37
C SER A 317 -3.74 -0.01 -7.73
N ASP A 318 -4.21 -0.02 -6.50
CA ASP A 318 -4.62 -1.23 -5.78
C ASP A 318 -5.92 -1.87 -6.33
N SER A 319 -6.67 -1.13 -7.14
CA SER A 319 -7.95 -1.54 -7.72
C SER A 319 -7.96 -1.65 -9.24
N HIS A 320 -6.86 -1.27 -9.91
CA HIS A 320 -6.79 -1.26 -11.37
C HIS A 320 -5.50 -1.89 -11.88
N CYS A 321 -5.62 -2.80 -12.85
CA CYS A 321 -4.48 -3.36 -13.56
C CYS A 321 -4.71 -3.44 -15.07
N VAL A 322 -3.60 -3.49 -15.81
CA VAL A 322 -3.57 -3.71 -17.24
C VAL A 322 -2.89 -5.05 -17.49
N VAL A 323 -3.56 -5.93 -18.22
CA VAL A 323 -2.99 -7.16 -18.73
C VAL A 323 -2.54 -6.92 -20.17
N ARG A 324 -1.25 -7.15 -20.43
CA ARG A 324 -0.64 -7.03 -21.75
C ARG A 324 -0.18 -8.41 -22.22
N ILE A 325 -0.63 -8.79 -23.42
CA ILE A 325 -0.31 -10.08 -24.03
C ILE A 325 0.37 -9.80 -25.38
N GLU A 326 1.61 -10.22 -25.53
CA GLU A 326 2.42 -9.99 -26.73
C GLU A 326 2.81 -11.29 -27.39
N ASP A 327 2.65 -11.38 -28.71
CA ASP A 327 3.15 -12.49 -29.51
C ASP A 327 4.68 -12.51 -29.56
N MET A 328 5.29 -13.54 -29.01
CA MET A 328 6.75 -13.71 -28.96
C MET A 328 7.32 -14.50 -30.13
N GLY A 329 6.46 -15.02 -31.03
CA GLY A 329 6.90 -16.00 -32.00
C GLY A 329 7.43 -17.28 -31.35
N PHE A 330 8.18 -18.11 -32.11
CA PHE A 330 8.72 -19.36 -31.60
C PHE A 330 10.17 -19.55 -32.02
N GLY A 331 11.07 -18.75 -31.45
CA GLY A 331 12.51 -18.79 -31.70
C GLY A 331 12.85 -18.58 -33.17
N GLY A 332 13.76 -19.38 -33.71
CA GLY A 332 14.16 -19.34 -35.12
C GLY A 332 13.12 -19.90 -36.10
N PHE A 333 12.09 -20.62 -35.59
CA PHE A 333 11.09 -21.29 -36.45
C PHE A 333 9.99 -20.34 -36.93
N VAL A 334 9.52 -19.46 -36.04
CA VAL A 334 8.40 -18.54 -36.34
C VAL A 334 8.71 -17.18 -35.76
N LYS A 335 8.73 -16.15 -36.59
CA LYS A 335 8.92 -14.76 -36.15
C LYS A 335 7.69 -14.30 -35.40
N SER A 336 7.89 -13.41 -34.40
CA SER A 336 6.80 -12.65 -33.78
C SER A 336 6.04 -11.85 -34.83
N SER A 337 4.73 -11.77 -34.68
CA SER A 337 3.87 -10.90 -35.50
C SER A 337 3.90 -9.44 -35.04
N GLY A 338 4.45 -9.16 -33.84
CA GLY A 338 4.42 -7.86 -33.20
C GLY A 338 3.03 -7.46 -32.66
N VAL A 339 2.05 -8.39 -32.70
CA VAL A 339 0.71 -8.12 -32.18
C VAL A 339 0.75 -8.08 -30.67
N VAL A 340 0.13 -7.06 -30.12
CA VAL A 340 -0.06 -6.84 -28.68
C VAL A 340 -1.55 -6.65 -28.41
N VAL A 341 -2.05 -7.34 -27.40
CA VAL A 341 -3.39 -7.17 -26.84
C VAL A 341 -3.25 -6.57 -25.45
N GLU A 342 -4.01 -5.54 -25.15
CA GLU A 342 -4.08 -4.94 -23.82
C GLU A 342 -5.54 -4.90 -23.36
N GLU A 343 -5.77 -5.30 -22.10
CA GLU A 343 -7.08 -5.30 -21.45
C GLU A 343 -6.95 -4.68 -20.06
N GLU A 344 -7.82 -3.73 -19.77
CA GLU A 344 -7.93 -3.09 -18.46
C GLU A 344 -8.88 -3.90 -17.56
N ILE A 345 -8.44 -4.20 -16.34
CA ILE A 345 -9.23 -4.94 -15.36
C ILE A 345 -9.41 -4.07 -14.11
N ASN A 346 -10.68 -3.79 -13.79
CA ASN A 346 -11.05 -3.24 -12.50
C ASN A 346 -11.21 -4.39 -11.49
N LEU A 347 -10.43 -4.33 -10.40
CA LEU A 347 -10.38 -5.38 -9.39
C LEU A 347 -11.45 -5.24 -8.29
N GLU A 348 -12.17 -4.13 -8.26
CA GLU A 348 -13.24 -3.89 -7.28
C GLU A 348 -14.60 -4.34 -7.75
N THR A 349 -14.82 -4.34 -9.06
CA THR A 349 -16.12 -4.62 -9.67
C THR A 349 -16.11 -5.90 -10.47
N ASP A 350 -17.00 -6.81 -10.10
CA ASP A 350 -17.50 -7.83 -10.99
C ASP A 350 -18.48 -7.16 -11.99
N LYS A 351 -18.11 -7.10 -13.28
CA LYS A 351 -18.98 -6.53 -14.33
C LYS A 351 -20.31 -7.29 -14.48
N ILE A 352 -20.43 -8.46 -13.87
CA ILE A 352 -21.63 -9.30 -13.94
C ILE A 352 -22.67 -8.88 -12.90
N ALA A 353 -22.26 -8.47 -11.71
CA ALA A 353 -23.17 -8.07 -10.64
C ALA A 353 -23.92 -6.74 -10.91
N GLN A 354 -23.45 -5.91 -11.86
CA GLN A 354 -24.12 -4.65 -12.23
C GLN A 354 -25.28 -4.81 -13.24
N LYS A 355 -25.57 -6.03 -13.69
CA LYS A 355 -26.70 -6.29 -14.63
C LYS A 355 -27.94 -6.86 -13.97
N GLU A 356 -27.90 -7.12 -12.66
CA GLU A 356 -29.03 -7.70 -11.91
C GLU A 356 -29.57 -6.79 -10.80
N GLU A 357 -29.13 -5.52 -10.68
CA GLU A 357 -29.79 -4.45 -9.95
C GLU A 357 -30.42 -3.46 -10.98
#